data_e959466f5c513580b8c44078481679ee
#
_entry.id   e959466f5c513580b8c44078481679ee
#
_cell.length_a   1.000
_cell.length_b   1.000
_cell.length_c   1.000
_cell.angle_alpha   90.00
_cell.angle_beta   90.00
_cell.angle_gamma   90.00
#
_symmetry.space_group_name_H-M   'P 1'
#
loop_
_entity.id
_entity.type
_entity.pdbx_description
1 polymer ?
#
loop_
_entity_poly.entity_id
_entity_poly.type
_entity_poly.pdbx_seq_one_letter_code
_entity_poly.pdbx_strand_id
1 'polypeptide(L)'
;VSYILEKSGVSKVAIVDGGLSGYKAASQSTTKAFPTFAAGSFKPTTVQGLDISLGELAPLIGKKDVVIVDPRPKAQFEGTDQTFIRNGHIPGAKNIPWQAFTEANNADEAKKNAHKLKSLDEIRSLLVSRGITPDKTVIVSCSTGREASLQYLTLKHLLKYPKVRIYEGSWTEYSATKLPIAVGPEGSPAQLNSL
;
A
#
# COMPACT_ATOMS: atom_id res chain seq x y z
N VAL A 1 -8.19 -6.81 -3.11
CA VAL A 1 -8.89 -8.11 -2.94
C VAL A 1 -8.02 -9.07 -2.12
N SER A 2 -6.78 -9.42 -2.55
CA SER A 2 -5.95 -10.44 -1.88
C SER A 2 -5.73 -10.20 -0.39
N TYR A 3 -5.44 -8.95 0.01
CA TYR A 3 -5.33 -8.57 1.41
C TYR A 3 -6.63 -8.84 2.21
N ILE A 4 -7.80 -8.52 1.64
CA ILE A 4 -9.09 -8.77 2.31
C ILE A 4 -9.34 -10.27 2.46
N LEU A 5 -9.00 -11.07 1.46
CA LEU A 5 -9.09 -12.53 1.56
C LEU A 5 -8.18 -13.06 2.68
N GLU A 6 -6.93 -12.61 2.76
CA GLU A 6 -6.01 -12.94 3.84
C GLU A 6 -6.60 -12.57 5.21
N LYS A 7 -7.09 -11.33 5.36
CA LYS A 7 -7.69 -10.82 6.60
C LYS A 7 -8.93 -11.63 7.00
N SER A 8 -9.65 -12.18 6.01
CA SER A 8 -10.83 -13.05 6.25
C SER A 8 -10.47 -14.52 6.49
N GLY A 9 -9.19 -14.87 6.59
CA GLY A 9 -8.72 -16.22 6.90
C GLY A 9 -8.56 -17.15 5.70
N VAL A 10 -8.58 -16.62 4.46
CA VAL A 10 -8.26 -17.42 3.28
C VAL A 10 -6.74 -17.63 3.22
N SER A 11 -6.30 -18.86 3.41
CA SER A 11 -4.87 -19.20 3.52
C SER A 11 -4.16 -19.40 2.16
N LYS A 12 -4.91 -19.67 1.09
CA LYS A 12 -4.36 -19.94 -0.24
C LYS A 12 -4.86 -18.88 -1.22
N VAL A 13 -4.09 -17.79 -1.34
CA VAL A 13 -4.36 -16.70 -2.27
C VAL A 13 -3.18 -16.59 -3.24
N ALA A 14 -3.47 -16.56 -4.54
CA ALA A 14 -2.47 -16.32 -5.58
C ALA A 14 -2.83 -15.07 -6.37
N ILE A 15 -1.82 -14.36 -6.84
CA ILE A 15 -1.95 -13.19 -7.69
C ILE A 15 -1.20 -13.47 -8.98
N VAL A 16 -1.87 -13.25 -10.11
CA VAL A 16 -1.22 -13.35 -11.42
C VAL A 16 -0.34 -12.10 -11.62
N ASP A 17 0.97 -12.29 -11.69
CA ASP A 17 1.90 -11.21 -11.95
C ASP A 17 1.69 -10.65 -13.36
N GLY A 18 1.62 -9.32 -13.48
CA GLY A 18 1.16 -8.65 -14.71
C GLY A 18 -0.38 -8.62 -14.88
N GLY A 19 -1.14 -9.21 -13.95
CA GLY A 19 -2.60 -9.19 -13.94
C GLY A 19 -3.22 -9.75 -15.23
N LEU A 20 -4.38 -9.22 -15.64
CA LEU A 20 -5.08 -9.67 -16.85
C LEU A 20 -4.28 -9.41 -18.13
N SER A 21 -3.48 -8.36 -18.18
CA SER A 21 -2.63 -8.04 -19.32
C SER A 21 -1.54 -9.10 -19.50
N GLY A 22 -0.86 -9.48 -18.43
CA GLY A 22 0.14 -10.54 -18.42
C GLY A 22 -0.48 -11.91 -18.76
N TYR A 23 -1.66 -12.21 -18.22
CA TYR A 23 -2.40 -13.43 -18.53
C TYR A 23 -2.70 -13.57 -20.02
N LYS A 24 -3.19 -12.50 -20.67
CA LYS A 24 -3.46 -12.47 -22.10
C LYS A 24 -2.18 -12.54 -22.93
N ALA A 25 -1.11 -11.86 -22.52
CA ALA A 25 0.18 -11.89 -23.19
C ALA A 25 0.79 -13.31 -23.19
N ALA A 26 0.48 -14.12 -22.17
CA ALA A 26 0.82 -15.53 -22.10
C ALA A 26 -0.13 -16.44 -22.91
N SER A 27 -0.91 -15.86 -23.84
CA SER A 27 -1.86 -16.57 -24.73
C SER A 27 -2.93 -17.39 -23.99
N GLN A 28 -3.26 -16.97 -22.76
CA GLN A 28 -4.31 -17.63 -22.00
C GLN A 28 -5.69 -17.13 -22.43
N SER A 29 -6.65 -18.06 -22.56
CA SER A 29 -8.02 -17.73 -22.97
C SER A 29 -8.78 -17.01 -21.86
N THR A 30 -9.64 -16.07 -22.25
CA THR A 30 -10.55 -15.36 -21.35
C THR A 30 -11.99 -15.55 -21.79
N THR A 31 -12.93 -15.50 -20.84
CA THR A 31 -14.36 -15.59 -21.11
C THR A 31 -15.10 -14.44 -20.45
N LYS A 32 -16.25 -14.06 -21.02
CA LYS A 32 -17.23 -13.17 -20.42
C LYS A 32 -18.38 -13.93 -19.72
N ALA A 33 -18.39 -15.25 -19.86
CA ALA A 33 -19.38 -16.07 -19.20
C ALA A 33 -19.19 -16.06 -17.68
N PHE A 34 -20.25 -15.92 -16.94
CA PHE A 34 -20.25 -16.09 -15.48
C PHE A 34 -20.30 -17.59 -15.19
N PRO A 35 -19.29 -18.15 -14.52
CA PRO A 35 -19.33 -19.55 -14.13
C PRO A 35 -20.36 -19.75 -13.01
N THR A 36 -21.01 -20.92 -13.01
CA THR A 36 -21.86 -21.35 -11.89
C THR A 36 -21.04 -22.19 -10.94
N PHE A 37 -21.01 -21.85 -9.68
CA PHE A 37 -20.34 -22.61 -8.63
C PHE A 37 -21.34 -23.21 -7.67
N ALA A 38 -21.05 -24.39 -7.18
CA ALA A 38 -21.77 -24.94 -6.03
C ALA A 38 -21.56 -24.04 -4.79
N ALA A 39 -22.55 -24.02 -3.91
CA ALA A 39 -22.42 -23.31 -2.64
C ALA A 39 -21.21 -23.82 -1.84
N GLY A 40 -20.36 -22.91 -1.41
CA GLY A 40 -19.19 -23.23 -0.57
C GLY A 40 -19.54 -23.23 0.91
N SER A 41 -18.66 -23.79 1.71
CA SER A 41 -18.77 -23.84 3.19
C SER A 41 -17.77 -22.90 3.89
N PHE A 42 -17.20 -21.92 3.19
CA PHE A 42 -16.23 -20.98 3.76
C PHE A 42 -16.86 -20.19 4.91
N LYS A 43 -16.21 -20.22 6.07
CA LYS A 43 -16.56 -19.39 7.22
C LYS A 43 -15.43 -18.39 7.44
N PRO A 44 -15.66 -17.09 7.25
CA PRO A 44 -14.63 -16.08 7.44
C PRO A 44 -14.21 -16.03 8.91
N THR A 45 -12.91 -15.81 9.13
CA THR A 45 -12.31 -15.54 10.43
C THR A 45 -11.47 -14.28 10.31
N THR A 46 -11.39 -13.49 11.38
CA THR A 46 -10.55 -12.28 11.35
C THR A 46 -9.12 -12.63 11.75
N VAL A 47 -8.18 -12.49 10.81
CA VAL A 47 -6.75 -12.60 11.10
C VAL A 47 -6.27 -11.28 11.70
N GLN A 48 -5.75 -11.34 12.93
CA GLN A 48 -5.27 -10.18 13.67
C GLN A 48 -3.85 -9.78 13.26
N GLY A 49 -3.50 -8.50 13.51
CA GLY A 49 -2.13 -7.99 13.33
C GLY A 49 -1.71 -7.67 11.90
N LEU A 50 -2.63 -7.73 10.94
CA LEU A 50 -2.38 -7.32 9.55
C LEU A 50 -2.56 -5.81 9.35
N ASP A 51 -3.44 -5.24 10.12
CA ASP A 51 -3.79 -3.82 10.10
C ASP A 51 -3.39 -3.10 11.39
N ILE A 52 -3.48 -1.80 11.35
CA ILE A 52 -3.28 -0.90 12.48
C ILE A 52 -4.36 0.18 12.45
N SER A 53 -4.97 0.42 13.61
CA SER A 53 -5.94 1.50 13.79
C SER A 53 -5.26 2.87 13.90
N LEU A 54 -6.01 3.95 13.72
CA LEU A 54 -5.51 5.31 13.94
C LEU A 54 -4.96 5.52 15.36
N GLY A 55 -5.65 4.97 16.36
CA GLY A 55 -5.24 5.08 17.77
C GLY A 55 -3.91 4.40 18.06
N GLU A 56 -3.62 3.27 17.37
CA GLU A 56 -2.34 2.58 17.46
C GLU A 56 -1.24 3.27 16.64
N LEU A 57 -1.59 3.84 15.47
CA LEU A 57 -0.66 4.51 14.58
C LEU A 57 -0.13 5.82 15.16
N ALA A 58 -1.01 6.65 15.72
CA ALA A 58 -0.67 8.01 16.16
C ALA A 58 0.55 8.07 17.11
N PRO A 59 0.67 7.23 18.17
CA PRO A 59 1.83 7.23 19.04
C PRO A 59 3.11 6.67 18.41
N LEU A 60 3.03 6.04 17.23
CA LEU A 60 4.17 5.48 16.51
C LEU A 60 4.79 6.48 15.51
N ILE A 61 4.10 7.56 15.19
CA ILE A 61 4.61 8.58 14.26
C ILE A 61 5.91 9.20 14.83
N GLY A 62 6.96 9.19 14.02
CA GLY A 62 8.28 9.71 14.40
C GLY A 62 9.15 8.77 15.25
N LYS A 63 8.71 7.56 15.56
CA LYS A 63 9.56 6.56 16.24
C LYS A 63 10.65 6.06 15.28
N LYS A 64 11.89 5.92 15.79
CA LYS A 64 13.07 5.56 14.99
C LYS A 64 13.01 4.16 14.37
N ASP A 65 12.29 3.24 14.98
CA ASP A 65 12.10 1.85 14.55
C ASP A 65 10.84 1.64 13.70
N VAL A 66 10.09 2.71 13.43
CA VAL A 66 8.86 2.70 12.62
C VAL A 66 9.06 3.51 11.34
N VAL A 67 8.67 2.95 10.21
CA VAL A 67 8.64 3.65 8.93
C VAL A 67 7.23 3.58 8.36
N ILE A 68 6.66 4.74 8.05
CA ILE A 68 5.39 4.84 7.33
C ILE A 68 5.72 5.01 5.85
N VAL A 69 5.12 4.16 5.01
CA VAL A 69 5.31 4.19 3.55
C VAL A 69 4.00 4.62 2.90
N ASP A 70 4.08 5.64 2.07
CA ASP A 70 2.94 6.20 1.34
C ASP A 70 3.08 5.93 -0.17
N PRO A 71 2.28 5.02 -0.73
CA PRO A 71 2.32 4.67 -2.15
C PRO A 71 1.55 5.64 -3.07
N ARG A 72 0.99 6.72 -2.56
CA ARG A 72 0.26 7.70 -3.37
C ARG A 72 1.19 8.41 -4.36
N PRO A 73 0.62 8.96 -5.46
CA PRO A 73 1.36 9.88 -6.33
C PRO A 73 1.99 11.02 -5.55
N LYS A 74 3.14 11.49 -6.02
CA LYS A 74 3.92 12.57 -5.38
C LYS A 74 3.07 13.83 -5.12
N ALA A 75 2.25 14.24 -6.07
CA ALA A 75 1.39 15.41 -5.93
C ALA A 75 0.39 15.30 -4.77
N GLN A 76 -0.17 14.10 -4.54
CA GLN A 76 -1.04 13.85 -3.40
C GLN A 76 -0.27 13.82 -2.08
N PHE A 77 0.91 13.21 -2.09
CA PHE A 77 1.79 13.18 -0.92
C PHE A 77 2.24 14.58 -0.50
N GLU A 78 2.70 15.38 -1.45
CA GLU A 78 3.16 16.75 -1.20
C GLU A 78 2.03 17.76 -0.92
N GLY A 79 0.77 17.36 -1.15
CA GLY A 79 -0.39 18.22 -0.91
C GLY A 79 -0.66 19.24 -2.02
N THR A 80 -0.05 19.10 -3.19
CA THR A 80 -0.31 19.96 -4.37
C THR A 80 -1.57 19.53 -5.11
N ASP A 81 -2.00 18.28 -4.97
CA ASP A 81 -3.28 17.76 -5.44
C ASP A 81 -4.34 17.94 -4.34
N GLN A 82 -5.34 18.78 -4.58
CA GLN A 82 -6.37 19.20 -3.63
C GLN A 82 -7.58 18.26 -3.62
N THR A 83 -7.35 16.98 -3.27
CA THR A 83 -8.39 15.93 -3.34
C THR A 83 -9.06 15.66 -1.98
N PHE A 84 -8.38 15.94 -0.87
CA PHE A 84 -8.82 15.56 0.47
C PHE A 84 -9.20 16.77 1.32
N ILE A 85 -9.84 16.52 2.48
CA ILE A 85 -10.20 17.57 3.46
C ILE A 85 -8.96 18.38 3.85
N ARG A 86 -7.84 17.70 4.13
CA ARG A 86 -6.51 18.30 4.26
C ARG A 86 -5.57 17.58 3.31
N ASN A 87 -4.69 18.31 2.64
CA ASN A 87 -3.78 17.76 1.64
C ASN A 87 -2.35 17.73 2.16
N GLY A 88 -1.60 16.68 1.85
CA GLY A 88 -0.29 16.42 2.38
C GLY A 88 -0.12 14.94 2.79
N HIS A 89 0.67 14.69 3.83
CA HIS A 89 1.00 13.33 4.28
C HIS A 89 1.18 13.24 5.80
N ILE A 90 1.23 12.01 6.32
CA ILE A 90 1.57 11.73 7.72
C ILE A 90 3.02 12.15 7.95
N PRO A 91 3.31 12.96 9.00
CA PRO A 91 4.67 13.43 9.28
C PRO A 91 5.70 12.30 9.34
N GLY A 92 6.80 12.47 8.64
CA GLY A 92 7.88 11.48 8.57
C GLY A 92 7.64 10.28 7.63
N ALA A 93 6.49 10.23 6.94
CA ALA A 93 6.24 9.20 5.95
C ALA A 93 7.22 9.29 4.76
N LYS A 94 7.51 8.14 4.16
CA LYS A 94 8.32 7.98 2.95
C LYS A 94 7.42 7.79 1.75
N ASN A 95 7.54 8.63 0.74
CA ASN A 95 6.77 8.47 -0.48
C ASN A 95 7.45 7.50 -1.45
N ILE A 96 6.84 6.36 -1.65
CA ILE A 96 7.23 5.40 -2.69
C ILE A 96 5.98 5.10 -3.50
N PRO A 97 5.73 5.83 -4.60
CA PRO A 97 4.57 5.61 -5.43
C PRO A 97 4.46 4.14 -5.85
N TRP A 98 3.24 3.60 -5.84
CA TRP A 98 2.99 2.16 -6.04
C TRP A 98 3.61 1.60 -7.34
N GLN A 99 3.63 2.41 -8.40
CA GLN A 99 4.22 2.04 -9.68
C GLN A 99 5.74 1.83 -9.64
N ALA A 100 6.43 2.36 -8.61
CA ALA A 100 7.87 2.12 -8.44
C ALA A 100 8.22 0.65 -8.21
N PHE A 101 7.23 -0.18 -7.83
CA PHE A 101 7.39 -1.63 -7.68
C PHE A 101 7.12 -2.40 -8.96
N THR A 102 6.69 -1.75 -10.04
CA THR A 102 6.32 -2.39 -11.30
C THR A 102 7.32 -2.08 -12.40
N GLU A 103 7.30 -2.87 -13.46
CA GLU A 103 8.13 -2.67 -14.67
C GLU A 103 7.64 -1.51 -15.55
N ALA A 104 6.57 -0.81 -15.17
CA ALA A 104 6.08 0.34 -15.91
C ALA A 104 7.15 1.46 -15.95
N ASN A 105 7.33 2.07 -17.13
CA ASN A 105 8.32 3.13 -17.32
C ASN A 105 7.93 4.44 -16.61
N ASN A 106 6.63 4.66 -16.42
CA ASN A 106 6.08 5.86 -15.78
C ASN A 106 4.68 5.61 -15.22
N ALA A 107 4.16 6.58 -14.47
CA ALA A 107 2.85 6.50 -13.82
C ALA A 107 1.68 6.35 -14.80
N ASP A 108 1.75 6.97 -15.96
CA ASP A 108 0.66 6.94 -16.94
C ASP A 108 0.59 5.58 -17.65
N GLU A 109 1.73 4.97 -17.92
CA GLU A 109 1.80 3.61 -18.41
C GLU A 109 1.25 2.62 -17.37
N ALA A 110 1.67 2.76 -16.12
CA ALA A 110 1.22 1.91 -15.02
C ALA A 110 -0.31 1.98 -14.78
N LYS A 111 -0.94 3.12 -15.07
CA LYS A 111 -2.39 3.29 -14.95
C LYS A 111 -3.17 2.63 -16.09
N LYS A 112 -2.59 2.58 -17.30
CA LYS A 112 -3.27 2.05 -18.49
C LYS A 112 -3.31 0.54 -18.51
N ASN A 113 -2.24 -0.11 -18.07
CA ASN A 113 -2.09 -1.57 -18.09
C ASN A 113 -1.46 -2.08 -16.81
N ALA A 114 -1.81 -3.31 -16.42
CA ALA A 114 -1.09 -4.00 -15.36
C ALA A 114 0.28 -4.42 -15.89
N HIS A 115 1.31 -4.13 -15.10
CA HIS A 115 2.69 -4.52 -15.35
C HIS A 115 3.12 -5.56 -14.31
N LYS A 116 4.12 -6.36 -14.67
CA LYS A 116 4.78 -7.25 -13.71
C LYS A 116 5.46 -6.45 -12.61
N LEU A 117 5.70 -7.09 -11.50
CA LEU A 117 6.60 -6.55 -10.49
C LEU A 117 8.03 -6.51 -11.04
N LYS A 118 8.78 -5.50 -10.64
CA LYS A 118 10.24 -5.52 -10.75
C LYS A 118 10.81 -6.72 -10.01
N SER A 119 12.05 -7.07 -10.31
CA SER A 119 12.74 -8.10 -9.53
C SER A 119 12.74 -7.75 -8.03
N LEU A 120 12.67 -8.77 -7.17
CA LEU A 120 12.67 -8.55 -5.73
C LEU A 120 13.95 -7.86 -5.23
N ASP A 121 15.07 -8.03 -5.95
CA ASP A 121 16.33 -7.37 -5.59
C ASP A 121 16.31 -5.88 -5.93
N GLU A 122 15.69 -5.47 -7.04
CA GLU A 122 15.47 -4.06 -7.36
C GLU A 122 14.55 -3.40 -6.33
N ILE A 123 13.45 -4.06 -5.98
CA ILE A 123 12.52 -3.55 -4.96
C ILE A 123 13.21 -3.46 -3.60
N ARG A 124 13.98 -4.48 -3.20
CA ARG A 124 14.76 -4.48 -1.96
C ARG A 124 15.78 -3.34 -1.93
N SER A 125 16.51 -3.15 -3.02
CA SER A 125 17.50 -2.08 -3.13
C SER A 125 16.85 -0.70 -3.01
N LEU A 126 15.71 -0.49 -3.67
CA LEU A 126 14.92 0.73 -3.53
C LEU A 126 14.50 0.96 -2.08
N LEU A 127 13.95 -0.05 -1.40
CA LEU A 127 13.51 0.07 -0.01
C LEU A 127 14.66 0.39 0.94
N VAL A 128 15.78 -0.33 0.82
CA VAL A 128 16.98 -0.11 1.65
C VAL A 128 17.55 1.28 1.44
N SER A 129 17.63 1.78 0.20
CA SER A 129 18.11 3.15 -0.10
C SER A 129 17.23 4.24 0.53
N ARG A 130 16.01 3.90 0.89
CA ARG A 130 15.03 4.78 1.55
C ARG A 130 14.94 4.53 3.06
N GLY A 131 15.82 3.69 3.63
CA GLY A 131 15.83 3.35 5.06
C GLY A 131 14.67 2.46 5.50
N ILE A 132 14.06 1.73 4.56
CA ILE A 132 12.98 0.76 4.83
C ILE A 132 13.61 -0.63 4.84
N THR A 133 14.00 -1.07 6.02
CA THR A 133 14.76 -2.30 6.24
C THR A 133 13.97 -3.33 7.08
N PRO A 134 14.28 -4.64 7.01
CA PRO A 134 13.50 -5.68 7.67
C PRO A 134 13.45 -5.60 9.21
N ASP A 135 14.38 -4.88 9.84
CA ASP A 135 14.39 -4.65 11.29
C ASP A 135 13.32 -3.66 11.74
N LYS A 136 12.85 -2.80 10.82
CA LYS A 136 11.84 -1.78 11.10
C LYS A 136 10.43 -2.36 11.14
N THR A 137 9.56 -1.70 11.89
CA THR A 137 8.11 -1.84 11.73
C THR A 137 7.68 -0.98 10.54
N VAL A 138 7.16 -1.62 9.50
CA VAL A 138 6.71 -0.91 8.29
C VAL A 138 5.19 -0.81 8.30
N ILE A 139 4.68 0.41 8.22
CA ILE A 139 3.25 0.69 8.12
C ILE A 139 2.98 1.28 6.74
N VAL A 140 2.14 0.63 5.96
CA VAL A 140 1.78 1.12 4.62
C VAL A 140 0.43 1.82 4.68
N SER A 141 0.35 3.03 4.12
CA SER A 141 -0.85 3.87 4.13
C SER A 141 -0.97 4.65 2.83
N CYS A 142 -2.10 4.56 2.14
CA CYS A 142 -2.33 5.33 0.90
C CYS A 142 -3.52 6.30 1.02
N SER A 143 -4.39 6.33 0.02
CA SER A 143 -5.66 7.08 0.10
C SER A 143 -6.75 6.31 0.85
N THR A 144 -6.93 5.03 0.51
CA THR A 144 -8.04 4.16 0.95
C THR A 144 -7.61 2.70 1.21
N GLY A 145 -6.33 2.42 1.37
CA GLY A 145 -5.78 1.05 1.53
C GLY A 145 -5.54 0.28 0.21
N ARG A 146 -6.02 0.77 -0.93
CA ARG A 146 -5.94 0.06 -2.21
C ARG A 146 -4.51 -0.07 -2.73
N GLU A 147 -3.81 1.03 -2.93
CA GLU A 147 -2.42 1.06 -3.39
C GLU A 147 -1.48 0.46 -2.32
N ALA A 148 -1.80 0.69 -1.04
CA ALA A 148 -1.07 0.14 0.09
C ALA A 148 -1.03 -1.39 0.07
N SER A 149 -2.09 -2.05 -0.42
CA SER A 149 -2.15 -3.52 -0.46
C SER A 149 -1.08 -4.14 -1.35
N LEU A 150 -0.67 -3.50 -2.46
CA LEU A 150 0.42 -3.98 -3.30
C LEU A 150 1.74 -4.00 -2.53
N GLN A 151 2.08 -2.89 -1.89
CA GLN A 151 3.33 -2.77 -1.13
C GLN A 151 3.32 -3.68 0.10
N TYR A 152 2.20 -3.75 0.82
CA TYR A 152 2.03 -4.67 1.94
C TYR A 152 2.31 -6.14 1.52
N LEU A 153 1.65 -6.61 0.46
CA LEU A 153 1.80 -7.99 -0.01
C LEU A 153 3.24 -8.27 -0.47
N THR A 154 3.86 -7.32 -1.16
CA THR A 154 5.25 -7.44 -1.61
C THR A 154 6.22 -7.49 -0.42
N LEU A 155 6.10 -6.57 0.52
CA LEU A 155 6.94 -6.52 1.71
C LEU A 155 6.77 -7.79 2.57
N LYS A 156 5.53 -8.15 2.89
CA LYS A 156 5.24 -9.24 3.82
C LYS A 156 5.46 -10.62 3.21
N HIS A 157 4.91 -10.85 2.00
CA HIS A 157 4.87 -12.20 1.44
C HIS A 157 6.02 -12.51 0.48
N LEU A 158 6.55 -11.55 -0.24
CA LEU A 158 7.64 -11.77 -1.18
C LEU A 158 9.00 -11.45 -0.54
N LEU A 159 9.16 -10.29 0.07
CA LEU A 159 10.40 -9.89 0.74
C LEU A 159 10.54 -10.41 2.17
N LYS A 160 9.47 -11.00 2.75
CA LYS A 160 9.45 -11.61 4.10
C LYS A 160 9.82 -10.65 5.22
N TYR A 161 9.41 -9.39 5.12
CA TYR A 161 9.56 -8.46 6.23
C TYR A 161 8.70 -8.90 7.41
N PRO A 162 9.25 -9.02 8.63
CA PRO A 162 8.53 -9.63 9.76
C PRO A 162 7.43 -8.73 10.35
N LYS A 163 7.57 -7.41 10.23
CA LYS A 163 6.72 -6.42 10.90
C LYS A 163 6.11 -5.47 9.89
N VAL A 164 5.10 -5.94 9.12
CA VAL A 164 4.40 -5.12 8.12
C VAL A 164 2.92 -5.08 8.45
N ARG A 165 2.34 -3.89 8.50
CA ARG A 165 0.91 -3.65 8.75
C ARG A 165 0.36 -2.63 7.74
N ILE A 166 -0.95 -2.67 7.49
CA ILE A 166 -1.66 -1.64 6.72
C ILE A 166 -2.45 -0.74 7.67
N TYR A 167 -2.32 0.56 7.49
CA TYR A 167 -3.28 1.50 8.05
C TYR A 167 -4.45 1.63 7.06
N GLU A 168 -5.55 0.92 7.33
CA GLU A 168 -6.69 0.80 6.40
C GLU A 168 -7.45 2.12 6.25
N GLY A 169 -7.63 2.88 7.34
CA GLY A 169 -8.27 4.19 7.30
C GLY A 169 -7.55 5.18 6.39
N SER A 170 -6.25 4.99 6.23
CA SER A 170 -5.40 5.69 5.28
C SER A 170 -5.54 7.21 5.36
N TRP A 171 -5.18 7.91 4.29
CA TRP A 171 -5.24 9.37 4.27
C TRP A 171 -6.68 9.91 4.39
N THR A 172 -7.66 9.18 3.89
CA THR A 172 -9.08 9.57 4.01
C THR A 172 -9.49 9.73 5.47
N GLU A 173 -9.15 8.80 6.34
CA GLU A 173 -9.40 8.92 7.79
C GLU A 173 -8.47 9.95 8.43
N TYR A 174 -7.16 9.85 8.18
CA TYR A 174 -6.15 10.70 8.81
C TYR A 174 -6.39 12.19 8.53
N SER A 175 -6.69 12.54 7.28
CA SER A 175 -6.92 13.93 6.87
C SER A 175 -8.16 14.56 7.53
N ALA A 176 -9.11 13.77 7.99
CA ALA A 176 -10.30 14.23 8.72
C ALA A 176 -10.08 14.42 10.22
N THR A 177 -8.89 14.15 10.73
CA THR A 177 -8.54 14.34 12.16
C THR A 177 -7.85 15.67 12.39
N LYS A 178 -7.60 16.01 13.67
CA LYS A 178 -6.76 17.14 14.09
C LYS A 178 -5.28 16.78 14.27
N LEU A 179 -4.87 15.56 13.92
CA LEU A 179 -3.47 15.16 14.01
C LEU A 179 -2.59 16.01 13.07
N PRO A 180 -1.32 16.22 13.41
CA PRO A 180 -0.38 16.96 12.55
C PRO A 180 -0.27 16.34 11.17
N ILE A 181 -0.14 17.18 10.15
CA ILE A 181 0.19 16.77 8.77
C ILE A 181 1.49 17.45 8.34
N ALA A 182 2.14 16.90 7.32
CA ALA A 182 3.22 17.56 6.62
C ALA A 182 2.76 17.90 5.19
N VAL A 183 3.15 19.07 4.69
CA VAL A 183 2.87 19.55 3.34
C VAL A 183 4.19 19.86 2.66
N GLY A 184 4.38 19.40 1.43
CA GLY A 184 5.64 19.51 0.70
C GLY A 184 6.38 18.18 0.60
N PRO A 185 7.67 18.19 0.21
CA PRO A 185 8.48 16.98 0.04
C PRO A 185 8.70 16.24 1.37
N GLU A 186 9.26 15.03 1.27
CA GLU A 186 9.67 14.27 2.46
C GLU A 186 10.56 15.09 3.40
N GLY A 187 10.33 14.93 4.70
CA GLY A 187 11.04 15.69 5.72
C GLY A 187 10.48 17.09 5.98
N SER A 188 9.42 17.49 5.28
CA SER A 188 8.72 18.73 5.62
C SER A 188 8.23 18.72 7.07
N PRO A 189 8.27 19.87 7.77
CA PRO A 189 7.89 19.95 9.18
C PRO A 189 6.39 19.64 9.34
N ALA A 190 6.07 19.00 10.47
CA ALA A 190 4.69 18.76 10.86
C ALA A 190 3.98 20.09 11.18
N GLN A 191 2.74 20.23 10.72
CA GLN A 191 1.91 21.39 10.92
C GLN A 191 0.61 20.98 11.63
N LEU A 192 0.21 21.78 12.62
CA LEU A 192 -1.12 21.72 13.23
C LEU A 192 -2.01 22.71 12.48
N ASN A 193 -2.68 22.23 11.44
CA ASN A 193 -3.66 23.05 10.74
C ASN A 193 -5.04 22.83 11.35
N SER A 194 -5.74 23.89 11.68
CA SER A 194 -7.17 23.85 12.04
C SER A 194 -7.98 23.21 10.90
N LEU A 195 -8.90 22.34 11.26
CA LEU A 195 -9.98 21.89 10.37
C LEU A 195 -10.91 23.07 10.11
#